data_e941930aae50ef5c1ac8c1f1b7a3821a
#
_entry.id   e941930aae50ef5c1ac8c1f1b7a3821a
#
_cell.length_a   1.000
_cell.length_b   1.000
_cell.length_c   1.000
_cell.angle_alpha   90.00
_cell.angle_beta   90.00
_cell.angle_gamma   90.00
#
_symmetry.space_group_name_H-M   'P 1'
#
loop_
_entity.id
_entity.type
_entity.pdbx_description
1 polymer ?
#
loop_
_entity_poly.entity_id
_entity_poly.type
_entity_poly.pdbx_seq_one_letter_code
_entity_poly.pdbx_strand_id
1 'polypeptide(L)'
;MSGAATVLRLVTAAAVLVNGLMLMPLLRGRAPRTVARALLAALGVKLVWRGPAPRPGSLLVANHVSWLDVLALLAVAPMTLVAKREVRAWPAVGAMARAVGVIFVDRTRPKRLPATVAEITAALRAGRSVAVFPEGTTFCGAEGGPFRPAVFQAAVDARVPVMPIAIRYDSPSASFIGDDTLWASVRRVAALRGLTVTLVGSAALRPEPGADRRSLARAAQASAGVRAATFGLAA
;
A
#
# COMPACT_ATOMS: atom_id res chain seq x y z
N MET A 1 -6.31 11.00 -23.52
CA MET A 1 -7.79 11.10 -23.30
C MET A 1 -8.24 12.54 -23.57
N SER A 2 -9.53 12.74 -23.88
CA SER A 2 -10.11 14.08 -23.92
C SER A 2 -10.16 14.67 -22.51
N GLY A 3 -10.06 15.99 -22.38
CA GLY A 3 -10.18 16.66 -21.08
C GLY A 3 -11.49 16.31 -20.35
N ALA A 4 -12.59 16.15 -21.09
CA ALA A 4 -13.88 15.77 -20.55
C ALA A 4 -13.87 14.39 -19.84
N ALA A 5 -13.20 13.39 -20.40
CA ALA A 5 -13.12 12.07 -19.77
C ALA A 5 -12.24 12.09 -18.50
N THR A 6 -11.20 12.92 -18.46
CA THR A 6 -10.38 13.12 -17.25
C THR A 6 -11.19 13.79 -16.14
N VAL A 7 -11.95 14.84 -16.48
CA VAL A 7 -12.86 15.52 -15.53
C VAL A 7 -13.89 14.55 -14.98
N LEU A 8 -14.55 13.75 -15.82
CA LEU A 8 -15.53 12.77 -15.39
C LEU A 8 -14.94 11.77 -14.40
N ARG A 9 -13.74 11.24 -14.66
CA ARG A 9 -13.06 10.34 -13.72
C ARG A 9 -12.76 10.99 -12.37
N LEU A 10 -12.31 12.24 -12.37
CA LEU A 10 -12.03 12.98 -11.14
C LEU A 10 -13.31 13.24 -10.34
N VAL A 11 -14.39 13.65 -10.99
CA VAL A 11 -15.69 13.85 -10.36
C VAL A 11 -16.22 12.55 -9.78
N THR A 12 -16.15 11.46 -10.54
CA THR A 12 -16.57 10.13 -10.06
C THR A 12 -15.74 9.66 -8.86
N ALA A 13 -14.41 9.84 -8.91
CA ALA A 13 -13.54 9.50 -7.78
C ALA A 13 -13.85 10.33 -6.53
N ALA A 14 -14.11 11.62 -6.69
CA ALA A 14 -14.53 12.49 -5.58
C ALA A 14 -15.88 12.04 -4.99
N ALA A 15 -16.86 11.71 -5.82
CA ALA A 15 -18.15 11.18 -5.38
C ALA A 15 -17.99 9.85 -4.63
N VAL A 16 -17.14 8.94 -5.11
CA VAL A 16 -16.83 7.67 -4.41
C VAL A 16 -16.21 7.93 -3.04
N LEU A 17 -15.29 8.88 -2.91
CA LEU A 17 -14.69 9.23 -1.62
C LEU A 17 -15.73 9.76 -0.63
N VAL A 18 -16.57 10.70 -1.05
CA VAL A 18 -17.61 11.30 -0.22
C VAL A 18 -18.62 10.25 0.23
N ASN A 19 -19.18 9.47 -0.72
CA ASN A 19 -20.11 8.40 -0.42
C ASN A 19 -19.49 7.30 0.45
N GLY A 20 -18.22 6.95 0.18
CA GLY A 20 -17.47 5.97 0.97
C GLY A 20 -17.31 6.41 2.43
N LEU A 21 -17.05 7.68 2.67
CA LEU A 21 -16.97 8.24 4.02
C LEU A 21 -18.33 8.24 4.72
N MET A 22 -19.39 8.62 4.02
CA MET A 22 -20.76 8.64 4.53
C MET A 22 -21.29 7.23 4.87
N LEU A 23 -20.98 6.24 4.02
CA LEU A 23 -21.44 4.86 4.18
C LEU A 23 -20.53 4.00 5.06
N MET A 24 -19.39 4.54 5.52
CA MET A 24 -18.40 3.79 6.32
C MET A 24 -19.00 3.10 7.55
N PRO A 25 -19.92 3.72 8.34
CA PRO A 25 -20.55 3.07 9.49
C PRO A 25 -21.38 1.84 9.10
N LEU A 26 -22.06 1.90 7.93
CA LEU A 26 -22.94 0.85 7.41
C LEU A 26 -22.15 -0.33 6.83
N LEU A 27 -21.03 -0.06 6.14
CA LEU A 27 -20.21 -1.07 5.48
C LEU A 27 -19.30 -1.83 6.45
N ARG A 28 -19.17 -1.36 7.68
CA ARG A 28 -18.32 -1.94 8.73
C ARG A 28 -16.91 -2.26 8.19
N GLY A 29 -16.29 -3.39 8.55
CA GLY A 29 -14.95 -3.77 8.13
C GLY A 29 -14.75 -4.00 6.61
N ARG A 30 -15.81 -3.98 5.79
CA ARG A 30 -15.74 -4.12 4.33
C ARG A 30 -15.56 -2.78 3.59
N ALA A 31 -15.84 -1.65 4.26
CA ALA A 31 -15.80 -0.32 3.67
C ALA A 31 -14.47 -0.02 2.94
N PRO A 32 -13.29 -0.24 3.53
CA PRO A 32 -12.02 0.13 2.88
C PRO A 32 -11.81 -0.58 1.55
N ARG A 33 -12.14 -1.88 1.49
CA ARG A 33 -11.98 -2.68 0.26
C ARG A 33 -12.93 -2.24 -0.84
N THR A 34 -14.19 -2.00 -0.50
CA THR A 34 -15.21 -1.56 -1.46
C THR A 34 -14.87 -0.18 -2.03
N VAL A 35 -14.51 0.76 -1.17
CA VAL A 35 -14.12 2.12 -1.57
C VAL A 35 -12.85 2.09 -2.42
N ALA A 36 -11.83 1.32 -2.04
CA ALA A 36 -10.60 1.20 -2.81
C ALA A 36 -10.85 0.66 -4.22
N ARG A 37 -11.68 -0.37 -4.36
CA ARG A 37 -12.08 -0.91 -5.67
C ARG A 37 -12.85 0.08 -6.51
N ALA A 38 -13.80 0.78 -5.91
CA ALA A 38 -14.58 1.80 -6.60
C ALA A 38 -13.71 2.99 -7.06
N LEU A 39 -12.72 3.40 -6.26
CA LEU A 39 -11.78 4.45 -6.63
C LEU A 39 -10.88 4.03 -7.79
N LEU A 40 -10.31 2.82 -7.76
CA LEU A 40 -9.52 2.31 -8.87
C LEU A 40 -10.36 2.25 -10.17
N ALA A 41 -11.59 1.77 -10.08
CA ALA A 41 -12.52 1.72 -11.22
C ALA A 41 -12.86 3.13 -11.74
N ALA A 42 -13.18 4.08 -10.86
CA ALA A 42 -13.48 5.47 -11.21
C ALA A 42 -12.30 6.15 -11.93
N LEU A 43 -11.07 5.84 -11.52
CA LEU A 43 -9.85 6.34 -12.16
C LEU A 43 -9.49 5.58 -13.44
N GLY A 44 -10.21 4.51 -13.77
CA GLY A 44 -9.92 3.66 -14.94
C GLY A 44 -8.66 2.81 -14.77
N VAL A 45 -8.34 2.45 -13.53
CA VAL A 45 -7.17 1.62 -13.19
C VAL A 45 -7.60 0.16 -13.07
N LYS A 46 -7.00 -0.71 -13.87
CA LYS A 46 -7.17 -2.16 -13.80
C LYS A 46 -6.25 -2.75 -12.73
N LEU A 47 -6.82 -3.51 -11.80
CA LEU A 47 -6.09 -4.24 -10.77
C LEU A 47 -5.96 -5.71 -11.16
N VAL A 48 -4.73 -6.22 -11.16
CA VAL A 48 -4.43 -7.63 -11.40
C VAL A 48 -3.71 -8.21 -10.19
N TRP A 49 -4.16 -9.34 -9.68
CA TRP A 49 -3.48 -10.10 -8.65
C TRP A 49 -2.89 -11.38 -9.26
N ARG A 50 -1.64 -11.68 -8.90
CA ARG A 50 -0.95 -12.93 -9.27
C ARG A 50 -0.29 -13.56 -8.05
N GLY A 51 -0.15 -14.88 -8.07
CA GLY A 51 0.47 -15.65 -6.97
C GLY A 51 -0.49 -15.95 -5.80
N PRO A 52 0.03 -16.41 -4.66
CA PRO A 52 -0.74 -16.80 -3.50
C PRO A 52 -1.55 -15.64 -2.93
N ALA A 53 -2.78 -15.91 -2.48
CA ALA A 53 -3.61 -14.89 -1.82
C ALA A 53 -3.03 -14.49 -0.45
N PRO A 54 -3.21 -13.23 -0.01
CA PRO A 54 -2.80 -12.80 1.32
C PRO A 54 -3.51 -13.61 2.40
N ARG A 55 -2.73 -14.17 3.32
CA ARG A 55 -3.28 -14.87 4.49
C ARG A 55 -3.66 -13.87 5.58
N PRO A 56 -4.82 -14.03 6.24
CA PRO A 56 -5.16 -13.21 7.40
C PRO A 56 -4.07 -13.28 8.50
N GLY A 57 -3.89 -12.20 9.23
CA GLY A 57 -2.91 -12.14 10.33
C GLY A 57 -1.45 -12.12 9.88
N SER A 58 -1.16 -11.74 8.63
CA SER A 58 0.22 -11.65 8.10
C SER A 58 0.72 -10.21 8.06
N LEU A 59 2.04 -10.02 8.16
CA LEU A 59 2.70 -8.79 7.77
C LEU A 59 2.93 -8.80 6.25
N LEU A 60 2.23 -7.93 5.52
CA LEU A 60 2.40 -7.75 4.10
C LEU A 60 3.44 -6.65 3.85
N VAL A 61 4.46 -6.95 3.07
CA VAL A 61 5.54 -6.01 2.77
C VAL A 61 5.65 -5.82 1.26
N ALA A 62 5.60 -4.57 0.80
CA ALA A 62 5.59 -4.25 -0.62
C ALA A 62 6.59 -3.13 -0.96
N ASN A 63 7.08 -3.09 -2.19
CA ASN A 63 7.71 -1.90 -2.74
C ASN A 63 6.70 -0.76 -2.87
N HIS A 64 7.18 0.47 -2.98
CA HIS A 64 6.33 1.67 -3.01
C HIS A 64 6.65 2.55 -4.20
N VAL A 65 5.71 2.66 -5.13
CA VAL A 65 5.85 3.39 -6.39
C VAL A 65 4.91 4.59 -6.45
N SER A 66 3.68 4.41 -5.91
CA SER A 66 2.61 5.37 -6.07
C SER A 66 1.65 5.37 -4.88
N TRP A 67 0.91 6.45 -4.70
CA TRP A 67 -0.23 6.45 -3.77
C TRP A 67 -1.31 5.43 -4.14
N LEU A 68 -1.36 5.01 -5.42
CA LEU A 68 -2.26 3.93 -5.90
C LEU A 68 -1.96 2.58 -5.24
N ASP A 69 -0.72 2.34 -4.77
CA ASP A 69 -0.33 1.09 -4.10
C ASP A 69 -1.20 0.82 -2.87
N VAL A 70 -1.54 1.90 -2.15
CA VAL A 70 -2.42 1.84 -0.98
C VAL A 70 -3.81 1.34 -1.37
N LEU A 71 -4.39 1.89 -2.45
CA LEU A 71 -5.70 1.47 -2.96
C LEU A 71 -5.65 0.04 -3.51
N ALA A 72 -4.58 -0.30 -4.23
CA ALA A 72 -4.40 -1.64 -4.81
C ALA A 72 -4.33 -2.72 -3.71
N LEU A 73 -3.56 -2.49 -2.64
CA LEU A 73 -3.48 -3.41 -1.50
C LEU A 73 -4.83 -3.54 -0.78
N LEU A 74 -5.48 -2.42 -0.46
CA LEU A 74 -6.80 -2.43 0.20
C LEU A 74 -7.87 -3.12 -0.64
N ALA A 75 -7.79 -3.02 -1.98
CA ALA A 75 -8.74 -3.66 -2.89
C ALA A 75 -8.62 -5.20 -2.91
N VAL A 76 -7.45 -5.74 -2.55
CA VAL A 76 -7.20 -7.20 -2.56
C VAL A 76 -7.70 -7.86 -1.28
N ALA A 77 -7.34 -7.34 -0.10
CA ALA A 77 -7.68 -7.98 1.18
C ALA A 77 -7.90 -6.94 2.29
N PRO A 78 -8.68 -7.29 3.33
CA PRO A 78 -8.77 -6.47 4.53
C PRO A 78 -7.42 -6.40 5.23
N MET A 79 -6.93 -5.18 5.51
CA MET A 79 -5.67 -4.96 6.20
C MET A 79 -5.61 -3.59 6.86
N THR A 80 -4.78 -3.47 7.89
CA THR A 80 -4.37 -2.20 8.49
C THR A 80 -3.16 -1.69 7.73
N LEU A 81 -3.17 -0.43 7.30
CA LEU A 81 -2.04 0.20 6.63
C LEU A 81 -1.15 0.94 7.62
N VAL A 82 0.14 1.05 7.28
CA VAL A 82 1.06 1.96 7.96
C VAL A 82 1.33 3.14 7.04
N ALA A 83 1.01 4.36 7.49
CA ALA A 83 1.16 5.59 6.71
C ALA A 83 1.99 6.63 7.47
N LYS A 84 2.57 7.59 6.74
CA LYS A 84 3.26 8.72 7.34
C LYS A 84 2.27 9.61 8.12
N ARG A 85 2.73 10.19 9.23
CA ARG A 85 1.90 10.99 10.15
C ARG A 85 1.19 12.16 9.46
N GLU A 86 1.84 12.77 8.46
CA GLU A 86 1.32 13.93 7.74
C GLU A 86 0.00 13.62 7.00
N VAL A 87 -0.21 12.36 6.58
CA VAL A 87 -1.46 11.90 5.95
C VAL A 87 -2.66 12.11 6.87
N ARG A 88 -2.45 12.09 8.20
CA ARG A 88 -3.52 12.30 9.19
C ARG A 88 -4.17 13.68 9.07
N ALA A 89 -3.40 14.69 8.61
CA ALA A 89 -3.86 16.06 8.44
C ALA A 89 -4.54 16.32 7.09
N TRP A 90 -4.50 15.37 6.15
CA TRP A 90 -5.11 15.57 4.84
C TRP A 90 -6.64 15.52 4.93
N PRO A 91 -7.37 16.49 4.34
CA PRO A 91 -8.82 16.49 4.30
C PRO A 91 -9.34 15.19 3.67
N ALA A 92 -10.47 14.68 4.13
CA ALA A 92 -11.11 13.43 3.71
C ALA A 92 -10.22 12.17 3.85
N VAL A 93 -9.02 12.15 3.26
CA VAL A 93 -8.07 11.01 3.33
C VAL A 93 -7.66 10.73 4.78
N GLY A 94 -7.31 11.77 5.55
CA GLY A 94 -6.95 11.63 6.96
C GLY A 94 -8.12 11.18 7.83
N ALA A 95 -9.33 11.66 7.55
CA ALA A 95 -10.54 11.20 8.24
C ALA A 95 -10.80 9.71 7.96
N MET A 96 -10.72 9.30 6.70
CA MET A 96 -10.86 7.90 6.29
C MET A 96 -9.76 7.02 6.90
N ALA A 97 -8.50 7.46 6.86
CA ALA A 97 -7.37 6.73 7.44
C ALA A 97 -7.57 6.47 8.94
N ARG A 98 -8.05 7.48 9.69
CA ARG A 98 -8.39 7.30 11.12
C ARG A 98 -9.53 6.31 11.33
N ALA A 99 -10.58 6.43 10.53
CA ALA A 99 -11.77 5.58 10.65
C ALA A 99 -11.48 4.09 10.34
N VAL A 100 -10.49 3.80 9.46
CA VAL A 100 -10.07 2.42 9.14
C VAL A 100 -8.93 1.92 10.02
N GLY A 101 -8.49 2.70 11.01
CA GLY A 101 -7.46 2.28 11.96
C GLY A 101 -6.06 2.20 11.37
N VAL A 102 -5.68 3.15 10.50
CA VAL A 102 -4.31 3.28 9.98
C VAL A 102 -3.34 3.56 11.11
N ILE A 103 -2.22 2.83 11.16
CA ILE A 103 -1.10 3.10 12.08
C ILE A 103 -0.25 4.21 11.48
N PHE A 104 -0.04 5.28 12.24
CA PHE A 104 0.73 6.43 11.75
C PHE A 104 2.17 6.40 12.26
N VAL A 105 3.13 6.49 11.33
CA VAL A 105 4.57 6.57 11.65
C VAL A 105 5.10 7.99 11.49
N ASP A 106 5.76 8.47 12.52
CA ASP A 106 6.50 9.73 12.51
C ASP A 106 7.94 9.46 12.08
N ARG A 107 8.25 9.70 10.79
CA ARG A 107 9.58 9.43 10.22
C ARG A 107 10.62 10.48 10.61
N THR A 108 10.19 11.64 11.11
CA THR A 108 11.07 12.71 11.59
C THR A 108 11.59 12.45 13.00
N ARG A 109 10.99 11.50 13.72
CA ARG A 109 11.34 11.14 15.09
C ARG A 109 11.71 9.65 15.22
N PRO A 110 12.94 9.24 14.84
CA PRO A 110 13.36 7.83 14.87
C PRO A 110 13.19 7.17 16.25
N LYS A 111 13.29 7.95 17.32
CA LYS A 111 13.06 7.48 18.71
C LYS A 111 11.63 6.96 18.96
N ARG A 112 10.65 7.31 18.09
CA ARG A 112 9.27 6.80 18.17
C ARG A 112 9.03 5.51 17.38
N LEU A 113 10.00 5.09 16.58
CA LEU A 113 9.88 3.88 15.77
C LEU A 113 9.59 2.61 16.60
N PRO A 114 10.20 2.40 17.80
CA PRO A 114 9.84 1.26 18.63
C PRO A 114 8.35 1.23 19.03
N ALA A 115 7.74 2.38 19.33
CA ALA A 115 6.31 2.46 19.62
C ALA A 115 5.45 2.07 18.42
N THR A 116 5.81 2.54 17.21
CA THR A 116 5.13 2.12 15.98
C THR A 116 5.26 0.62 15.74
N VAL A 117 6.43 0.03 15.95
CA VAL A 117 6.64 -1.42 15.87
C VAL A 117 5.76 -2.17 16.86
N ALA A 118 5.64 -1.67 18.08
CA ALA A 118 4.76 -2.25 19.12
C ALA A 118 3.28 -2.19 18.71
N GLU A 119 2.81 -1.09 18.10
CA GLU A 119 1.45 -0.97 17.55
C GLU A 119 1.19 -1.98 16.42
N ILE A 120 2.16 -2.16 15.51
CA ILE A 120 2.09 -3.17 14.44
C ILE A 120 2.03 -4.57 15.07
N THR A 121 2.88 -4.86 16.05
CA THR A 121 2.91 -6.15 16.76
C THR A 121 1.56 -6.45 17.42
N ALA A 122 0.97 -5.46 18.12
CA ALA A 122 -0.33 -5.60 18.74
C ALA A 122 -1.44 -5.88 17.70
N ALA A 123 -1.41 -5.19 16.56
CA ALA A 123 -2.34 -5.43 15.47
C ALA A 123 -2.25 -6.86 14.91
N LEU A 124 -1.01 -7.34 14.68
CA LEU A 124 -0.74 -8.69 14.19
C LEU A 124 -1.17 -9.76 15.21
N ARG A 125 -0.87 -9.58 16.51
CA ARG A 125 -1.31 -10.48 17.58
C ARG A 125 -2.83 -10.54 17.71
N ALA A 126 -3.53 -9.45 17.39
CA ALA A 126 -4.99 -9.42 17.32
C ALA A 126 -5.56 -10.08 16.04
N GLY A 127 -4.75 -10.78 15.25
CA GLY A 127 -5.15 -11.47 14.02
C GLY A 127 -5.37 -10.55 12.83
N ARG A 128 -5.07 -9.25 12.93
CA ARG A 128 -5.18 -8.32 11.82
C ARG A 128 -3.98 -8.44 10.89
N SER A 129 -4.22 -8.41 9.59
CA SER A 129 -3.13 -8.23 8.61
C SER A 129 -2.67 -6.77 8.65
N VAL A 130 -1.37 -6.55 8.55
CA VAL A 130 -0.79 -5.21 8.47
C VAL A 130 0.04 -5.09 7.20
N ALA A 131 -0.18 -4.05 6.41
CA ALA A 131 0.61 -3.77 5.22
C ALA A 131 1.54 -2.57 5.44
N VAL A 132 2.79 -2.75 5.05
CA VAL A 132 3.85 -1.75 5.19
C VAL A 132 4.64 -1.63 3.89
N PHE A 133 5.21 -0.45 3.66
CA PHE A 133 6.18 -0.17 2.61
C PHE A 133 7.56 0.04 3.26
N PRO A 134 8.39 -1.03 3.37
CA PRO A 134 9.63 -0.97 4.15
C PRO A 134 10.70 -0.05 3.56
N GLU A 135 10.57 0.33 2.29
CA GLU A 135 11.43 1.33 1.64
C GLU A 135 11.37 2.70 2.34
N GLY A 136 10.22 3.00 2.96
CA GLY A 136 10.03 4.23 3.72
C GLY A 136 9.77 5.48 2.87
N THR A 137 9.80 5.39 1.55
CA THR A 137 9.43 6.43 0.59
C THR A 137 8.99 5.77 -0.72
N THR A 138 8.44 6.55 -1.64
CA THR A 138 8.17 6.10 -3.00
C THR A 138 9.46 6.15 -3.83
N PHE A 139 9.67 5.14 -4.65
CA PHE A 139 10.76 5.09 -5.62
C PHE A 139 10.21 5.11 -7.04
N CYS A 140 10.89 5.88 -7.90
CA CYS A 140 10.60 5.97 -9.32
C CYS A 140 11.69 5.23 -10.09
N GLY A 141 11.28 4.29 -10.96
CA GLY A 141 12.20 3.58 -11.83
C GLY A 141 12.41 2.10 -11.48
N ALA A 142 13.37 1.47 -12.15
CA ALA A 142 13.64 0.04 -12.02
C ALA A 142 14.31 -0.35 -10.69
N GLU A 143 14.89 0.60 -9.96
CA GLU A 143 15.58 0.36 -8.70
C GLU A 143 14.73 0.87 -7.55
N GLY A 144 14.12 -0.06 -6.80
CA GLY A 144 13.49 0.22 -5.51
C GLY A 144 14.54 0.45 -4.42
N GLY A 145 14.12 1.04 -3.30
CA GLY A 145 14.95 1.21 -2.13
C GLY A 145 15.14 -0.08 -1.32
N PRO A 146 16.12 -0.10 -0.40
CA PRO A 146 16.31 -1.24 0.49
C PRO A 146 15.15 -1.35 1.48
N PHE A 147 14.72 -2.57 1.76
CA PHE A 147 13.75 -2.83 2.80
C PHE A 147 14.36 -2.60 4.19
N ARG A 148 13.88 -1.56 4.88
CA ARG A 148 14.33 -1.19 6.23
C ARG A 148 13.86 -2.24 7.25
N PRO A 149 14.76 -2.80 8.08
CA PRO A 149 14.46 -3.99 8.88
C PRO A 149 13.53 -3.73 10.09
N ALA A 150 13.32 -2.48 10.50
CA ALA A 150 12.64 -2.17 11.76
C ALA A 150 11.23 -2.77 11.85
N VAL A 151 10.42 -2.67 10.79
CA VAL A 151 9.04 -3.16 10.78
C VAL A 151 8.95 -4.68 10.81
N PHE A 152 10.00 -5.39 10.37
CA PHE A 152 10.05 -6.85 10.41
C PHE A 152 10.15 -7.40 11.83
N GLN A 153 10.64 -6.60 12.79
CA GLN A 153 10.63 -6.97 14.20
C GLN A 153 9.21 -7.30 14.67
N ALA A 154 8.21 -6.58 14.18
CA ALA A 154 6.82 -6.83 14.55
C ALA A 154 6.35 -8.24 14.16
N ALA A 155 6.78 -8.77 13.00
CA ALA A 155 6.44 -10.13 12.58
C ALA A 155 7.16 -11.18 13.43
N VAL A 156 8.43 -10.94 13.80
CA VAL A 156 9.20 -11.80 14.72
C VAL A 156 8.52 -11.84 16.10
N ASP A 157 8.21 -10.68 16.67
CA ASP A 157 7.60 -10.55 17.99
C ASP A 157 6.17 -11.12 18.05
N ALA A 158 5.41 -11.00 16.96
CA ALA A 158 4.06 -11.56 16.85
C ALA A 158 4.05 -13.02 16.39
N ARG A 159 5.18 -13.58 15.93
CA ARG A 159 5.31 -14.94 15.37
C ARG A 159 4.36 -15.18 14.18
N VAL A 160 4.23 -14.18 13.31
CA VAL A 160 3.34 -14.25 12.15
C VAL A 160 4.14 -14.29 10.83
N PRO A 161 3.57 -14.85 9.76
CA PRO A 161 4.23 -14.86 8.47
C PRO A 161 4.38 -13.46 7.88
N VAL A 162 5.48 -13.27 7.13
CA VAL A 162 5.73 -12.09 6.28
C VAL A 162 5.43 -12.48 4.85
N MET A 163 4.54 -11.76 4.18
CA MET A 163 4.21 -11.99 2.78
C MET A 163 4.75 -10.85 1.91
N PRO A 164 5.79 -11.12 1.11
CA PRO A 164 6.31 -10.14 0.16
C PRO A 164 5.36 -9.97 -1.02
N ILE A 165 5.18 -8.73 -1.47
CA ILE A 165 4.33 -8.37 -2.61
C ILE A 165 5.12 -7.43 -3.52
N ALA A 166 5.25 -7.79 -4.81
CA ALA A 166 5.75 -6.88 -5.81
C ALA A 166 4.60 -6.08 -6.41
N ILE A 167 4.74 -4.76 -6.49
CA ILE A 167 3.81 -3.86 -7.15
C ILE A 167 4.44 -3.36 -8.44
N ARG A 168 3.75 -3.56 -9.55
CA ARG A 168 4.20 -3.20 -10.90
C ARG A 168 3.13 -2.42 -11.64
N TYR A 169 3.56 -1.44 -12.42
CA TYR A 169 2.71 -0.65 -13.30
C TYR A 169 3.12 -0.87 -14.75
N ASP A 170 2.17 -0.80 -15.67
CA ASP A 170 2.42 -0.82 -17.11
C ASP A 170 2.80 0.56 -17.67
N SER A 171 2.77 1.60 -16.84
CA SER A 171 3.17 2.97 -17.22
C SER A 171 4.01 3.63 -16.12
N PRO A 172 5.17 4.21 -16.45
CA PRO A 172 5.99 4.98 -15.51
C PRO A 172 5.28 6.25 -15.04
N SER A 173 4.32 6.76 -15.79
CA SER A 173 3.53 7.94 -15.41
C SER A 173 2.64 7.73 -14.18
N ALA A 174 2.47 6.48 -13.71
CA ALA A 174 1.78 6.18 -12.45
C ALA A 174 2.62 6.49 -11.21
N SER A 175 3.95 6.60 -11.36
CA SER A 175 4.86 6.85 -10.24
C SER A 175 4.62 8.20 -9.61
N PHE A 176 4.81 8.27 -8.30
CA PHE A 176 4.84 9.52 -7.55
C PHE A 176 6.28 10.04 -7.53
N ILE A 177 6.56 11.10 -8.28
CA ILE A 177 7.92 11.52 -8.64
C ILE A 177 8.31 12.80 -7.89
N GLY A 178 9.40 12.75 -7.14
CA GLY A 178 10.06 13.94 -6.57
C GLY A 178 9.11 14.83 -5.76
N ASP A 179 9.02 16.10 -6.14
CA ASP A 179 8.19 17.13 -5.49
C ASP A 179 6.74 17.17 -6.00
N ASP A 180 6.27 16.11 -6.65
CA ASP A 180 4.87 16.02 -7.09
C ASP A 180 3.91 16.30 -5.93
N THR A 181 2.92 17.14 -6.19
CA THR A 181 1.77 17.21 -5.30
C THR A 181 0.85 16.02 -5.55
N LEU A 182 0.15 15.56 -4.49
CA LEU A 182 -0.84 14.49 -4.65
C LEU A 182 -1.85 14.83 -5.75
N TRP A 183 -2.29 16.08 -5.83
CA TRP A 183 -3.26 16.54 -6.83
C TRP A 183 -2.72 16.44 -8.27
N ALA A 184 -1.47 16.84 -8.51
CA ALA A 184 -0.83 16.70 -9.82
C ALA A 184 -0.75 15.23 -10.25
N SER A 185 -0.36 14.36 -9.33
CA SER A 185 -0.31 12.92 -9.57
C SER A 185 -1.69 12.31 -9.84
N VAL A 186 -2.73 12.68 -9.06
CA VAL A 186 -4.10 12.23 -9.28
C VAL A 186 -4.61 12.65 -10.66
N ARG A 187 -4.38 13.89 -11.08
CA ARG A 187 -4.75 14.36 -12.41
C ARG A 187 -4.01 13.61 -13.51
N ARG A 188 -2.72 13.36 -13.35
CA ARG A 188 -1.90 12.59 -14.29
C ARG A 188 -2.44 11.19 -14.45
N VAL A 189 -2.69 10.47 -13.35
CA VAL A 189 -3.28 9.13 -13.35
C VAL A 189 -4.65 9.11 -14.02
N ALA A 190 -5.54 10.07 -13.68
CA ALA A 190 -6.87 10.17 -14.29
C ALA A 190 -6.83 10.42 -15.80
N ALA A 191 -5.75 11.01 -16.33
CA ALA A 191 -5.55 11.25 -17.75
C ALA A 191 -4.99 10.03 -18.52
N LEU A 192 -4.46 9.01 -17.82
CA LEU A 192 -3.91 7.81 -18.47
C LEU A 192 -5.03 6.96 -19.08
N ARG A 193 -4.70 6.28 -20.19
CA ARG A 193 -5.60 5.31 -20.83
C ARG A 193 -5.19 3.91 -20.41
N GLY A 194 -6.09 3.20 -19.72
CA GLY A 194 -5.92 1.77 -19.47
C GLY A 194 -4.78 1.41 -18.52
N LEU A 195 -4.48 2.26 -17.53
CA LEU A 195 -3.44 1.96 -16.53
C LEU A 195 -3.73 0.64 -15.80
N THR A 196 -2.74 -0.25 -15.79
CA THR A 196 -2.81 -1.51 -15.05
C THR A 196 -1.82 -1.50 -13.89
N VAL A 197 -2.30 -1.84 -12.69
CA VAL A 197 -1.47 -2.19 -11.55
C VAL A 197 -1.53 -3.69 -11.32
N THR A 198 -0.36 -4.32 -11.31
CA THR A 198 -0.21 -5.76 -11.01
C THR A 198 0.44 -5.94 -9.66
N LEU A 199 -0.23 -6.66 -8.78
CA LEU A 199 0.29 -7.12 -7.50
C LEU A 199 0.70 -8.59 -7.63
N VAL A 200 1.94 -8.91 -7.31
CA VAL A 200 2.45 -10.29 -7.34
C VAL A 200 2.81 -10.70 -5.91
N GLY A 201 1.97 -11.55 -5.32
CA GLY A 201 2.24 -12.14 -4.02
C GLY A 201 3.29 -13.25 -4.13
N SER A 202 4.26 -13.26 -3.23
CA SER A 202 5.25 -14.33 -3.10
C SER A 202 4.87 -15.29 -1.97
N ALA A 203 5.57 -16.44 -1.88
CA ALA A 203 5.42 -17.36 -0.77
C ALA A 203 5.70 -16.65 0.57
N ALA A 204 4.89 -16.95 1.57
CA ALA A 204 5.04 -16.34 2.88
C ALA A 204 6.29 -16.88 3.60
N LEU A 205 7.11 -15.98 4.10
CA LEU A 205 8.28 -16.26 4.94
C LEU A 205 7.81 -16.39 6.40
N ARG A 206 8.17 -17.49 7.06
CA ARG A 206 7.87 -17.71 8.47
C ARG A 206 9.13 -17.44 9.29
N PRO A 207 9.14 -16.38 10.14
CA PRO A 207 10.29 -16.17 11.01
C PRO A 207 10.34 -17.25 12.11
N GLU A 208 11.50 -17.86 12.29
CA GLU A 208 11.80 -18.69 13.45
C GLU A 208 11.87 -17.84 14.73
N PRO A 209 11.65 -18.41 15.92
CA PRO A 209 11.88 -17.70 17.19
C PRO A 209 13.29 -17.12 17.24
N GLY A 210 13.41 -15.81 17.48
CA GLY A 210 14.70 -15.12 17.50
C GLY A 210 15.31 -14.81 16.12
N ALA A 211 14.55 -14.99 15.05
CA ALA A 211 15.03 -14.66 13.70
C ALA A 211 15.55 -13.22 13.59
N ASP A 212 16.67 -13.06 12.89
CA ASP A 212 17.20 -11.71 12.64
C ASP A 212 16.33 -10.95 11.64
N ARG A 213 15.77 -9.84 12.10
CA ARG A 213 14.93 -8.96 11.29
C ARG A 213 15.61 -8.43 10.02
N ARG A 214 16.95 -8.30 10.02
CA ARG A 214 17.71 -7.83 8.84
C ARG A 214 17.75 -8.91 7.76
N SER A 215 17.98 -10.15 8.16
CA SER A 215 17.94 -11.29 7.25
C SER A 215 16.54 -11.51 6.69
N LEU A 216 15.50 -11.38 7.53
CA LEU A 216 14.10 -11.45 7.10
C LEU A 216 13.75 -10.35 6.10
N ALA A 217 14.22 -9.11 6.32
CA ALA A 217 14.03 -7.98 5.39
C ALA A 217 14.69 -8.23 4.03
N ARG A 218 15.94 -8.72 4.02
CA ARG A 218 16.66 -9.09 2.78
C ARG A 218 15.95 -10.22 2.02
N ALA A 219 15.53 -11.26 2.72
CA ALA A 219 14.79 -12.38 2.12
C ALA A 219 13.46 -11.92 1.52
N ALA A 220 12.72 -11.06 2.24
CA ALA A 220 11.46 -10.50 1.75
C ALA A 220 11.66 -9.60 0.51
N GLN A 221 12.70 -8.77 0.50
CA GLN A 221 13.05 -7.94 -0.65
C GLN A 221 13.42 -8.78 -1.87
N ALA A 222 14.24 -9.81 -1.69
CA ALA A 222 14.61 -10.74 -2.76
C ALA A 222 13.38 -11.48 -3.31
N SER A 223 12.49 -11.95 -2.43
CA SER A 223 11.25 -12.65 -2.82
C SER A 223 10.26 -11.76 -3.54
N ALA A 224 10.19 -10.48 -3.23
CA ALA A 224 9.36 -9.51 -3.94
C ALA A 224 9.90 -9.20 -5.35
N GLY A 225 11.14 -9.63 -5.69
CA GLY A 225 11.75 -9.36 -6.99
C GLY A 225 11.91 -7.86 -7.27
N VAL A 226 12.12 -7.07 -6.22
CA VAL A 226 12.16 -5.59 -6.29
C VAL A 226 13.32 -5.07 -7.16
N ARG A 227 14.34 -5.92 -7.41
CA ARG A 227 15.46 -5.60 -8.31
C ARG A 227 15.16 -5.78 -9.80
N ALA A 228 14.05 -6.45 -10.16
CA ALA A 228 13.69 -6.71 -11.55
C ALA A 228 12.37 -6.03 -11.90
N ALA A 229 12.47 -4.88 -12.56
CA ALA A 229 11.44 -4.19 -13.31
C ALA A 229 10.16 -3.82 -12.53
N THR A 230 10.15 -2.62 -11.98
CA THR A 230 8.92 -1.93 -11.53
C THR A 230 7.97 -1.67 -12.71
N PHE A 231 8.47 -1.70 -13.93
CA PHE A 231 7.72 -1.58 -15.18
C PHE A 231 7.86 -2.88 -15.97
N GLY A 232 6.75 -3.60 -16.14
CA GLY A 232 6.70 -4.74 -17.03
C GLY A 232 6.81 -4.25 -18.48
N LEU A 233 7.84 -4.68 -19.20
CA LEU A 233 7.81 -4.64 -20.66
C LEU A 233 6.62 -5.52 -21.09
N ALA A 234 5.68 -4.91 -21.82
CA ALA A 234 4.70 -5.66 -22.58
C ALA A 234 5.46 -6.52 -23.60
N ALA A 235 5.37 -7.84 -23.46
CA ALA A 235 5.70 -8.76 -24.53
C ALA A 235 4.46 -8.93 -25.41
#